data_a44042e843d8836e70060e380732ef9e
#
_entry.id   a44042e843d8836e70060e380732ef9e
#
_cell.length_a   1.000
_cell.length_b   1.000
_cell.length_c   1.000
_cell.angle_alpha   90.00
_cell.angle_beta   90.00
_cell.angle_gamma   90.00
#
_symmetry.space_group_name_H-M   'P 1'
#
loop_
_entity.id
_entity.type
_entity.pdbx_description
1 polymer ?
#
loop_
_entity_poly.entity_id
_entity_poly.type
_entity_poly.pdbx_seq_one_letter_code
_entity_poly.pdbx_strand_id
1 'polypeptide(L)'
;VNQFKVWLFQFLNFVTRKQVLVILLFALVSFFIYKRIVWDSGISPLIQSDSQIKLYQTIQYKEKGIQQHECYSKNNDIDPEYRFYPFRYPWVYFLQKDSGKECVFQYPTFFAQVFSILPLPYRLFNGVILFLYFLLTAAIVSFIRSLFGVRKVEILFLTSLLFLVGYCVSSAIEFSESIPSHIFLLIFFYGVLALESSKKISRVLEVLTGLSGAISIFLRSESAIYIGILGFLILLLNRWRMLFLIKRYSLILFGLTFAGILLGAYNLNEFGEILGVRSKVSFNDFNRLQLSDRLYFFKEFMFGNTFRTGFVSYCFPFIFFISFAIFRIKLSSLQKILLWVGVISLLLVVLLSPYSQGGLYLGLRYTEFSYVLLSIFVISVFADQESSERRQWLLLFIVLQIGLGFYHVKRNFKTIDFVKKYHEILQSEWLKYPYAPVIHLSTFDLLLISDSFLKKPHLIANKQSEFAALESRLYNQGISKFQVFVYDFKPPKDENISNEFYEEWVNSKYEIESKFYKKTSDSNTAGYRYMLWEKK
;
A
#
# COMPACT_ATOMS: atom_id res chain seq x y z
N VAL A 1 -11.77 25.26 20.57
CA VAL A 1 -10.75 26.04 19.84
C VAL A 1 -9.52 26.29 20.71
N ASN A 2 -9.66 26.66 22.00
CA ASN A 2 -8.50 26.88 22.87
C ASN A 2 -7.72 25.58 23.19
N GLN A 3 -8.37 24.45 23.36
CA GLN A 3 -7.67 23.17 23.65
C GLN A 3 -6.90 22.65 22.44
N PHE A 4 -7.41 22.84 21.21
CA PHE A 4 -6.67 22.50 19.99
C PHE A 4 -5.44 23.40 19.79
N LYS A 5 -5.56 24.69 20.08
CA LYS A 5 -4.42 25.62 20.07
C LYS A 5 -3.37 25.23 21.13
N VAL A 6 -3.79 24.85 22.33
CA VAL A 6 -2.89 24.38 23.38
C VAL A 6 -2.21 23.07 22.97
N TRP A 7 -2.92 22.15 22.33
CA TRP A 7 -2.34 20.91 21.82
C TRP A 7 -1.36 21.16 20.67
N LEU A 8 -1.73 22.01 19.70
CA LEU A 8 -0.85 22.39 18.60
C LEU A 8 0.39 23.12 19.12
N PHE A 9 0.23 23.99 20.11
CA PHE A 9 1.34 24.73 20.75
C PHE A 9 2.22 23.80 21.58
N GLN A 10 1.65 22.82 22.29
CA GLN A 10 2.40 21.78 22.98
C GLN A 10 3.10 20.83 22.01
N PHE A 11 2.47 20.47 20.88
CA PHE A 11 3.10 19.70 19.81
C PHE A 11 4.25 20.48 19.15
N LEU A 12 4.07 21.76 18.88
CA LEU A 12 5.11 22.63 18.29
C LEU A 12 6.25 22.92 19.28
N ASN A 13 5.98 23.17 20.55
CA ASN A 13 7.00 23.33 21.60
C ASN A 13 7.67 22.00 21.98
N PHE A 14 7.03 20.88 21.67
CA PHE A 14 7.57 19.54 21.88
C PHE A 14 8.74 19.24 20.92
N VAL A 15 8.76 19.88 19.77
CA VAL A 15 9.84 19.74 18.77
C VAL A 15 10.94 20.74 19.10
N THR A 16 12.01 20.29 19.80
CA THR A 16 13.19 21.13 20.04
C THR A 16 13.86 21.54 18.73
N ARG A 17 14.58 22.67 18.67
CA ARG A 17 15.30 23.14 17.45
C ARG A 17 16.15 22.05 16.79
N LYS A 18 16.80 21.18 17.57
CA LYS A 18 17.62 20.06 17.05
C LYS A 18 16.75 18.97 16.39
N GLN A 19 15.53 18.73 16.90
CA GLN A 19 14.59 17.77 16.30
C GLN A 19 14.01 18.30 14.99
N VAL A 20 13.71 19.61 14.91
CA VAL A 20 13.33 20.26 13.66
C VAL A 20 14.43 20.07 12.62
N LEU A 21 15.69 20.19 12.98
CA LEU A 21 16.81 19.97 12.06
C LEU A 21 16.84 18.52 11.52
N VAL A 22 16.64 17.54 12.38
CA VAL A 22 16.60 16.12 11.97
C VAL A 22 15.41 15.87 11.03
N ILE A 23 14.23 16.41 11.35
CA ILE A 23 13.03 16.28 10.51
C ILE A 23 13.23 16.99 9.18
N LEU A 24 13.82 18.19 9.18
CA LEU A 24 14.13 18.94 7.95
C LEU A 24 15.17 18.23 7.09
N LEU A 25 16.21 17.66 7.69
CA LEU A 25 17.20 16.86 6.97
C LEU A 25 16.56 15.62 6.34
N PHE A 26 15.69 14.95 7.08
CA PHE A 26 14.92 13.82 6.59
C PHE A 26 13.99 14.26 5.44
N ALA A 27 13.29 15.37 5.60
CA ALA A 27 12.46 15.98 4.57
C ALA A 27 13.26 16.27 3.31
N LEU A 28 14.41 16.89 3.47
CA LEU A 28 15.28 17.27 2.36
C LEU A 28 15.78 16.03 1.59
N VAL A 29 16.28 15.03 2.28
CA VAL A 29 16.77 13.79 1.66
C VAL A 29 15.65 13.07 0.90
N SER A 30 14.47 12.96 1.51
CA SER A 30 13.34 12.31 0.83
C SER A 30 12.79 13.16 -0.31
N PHE A 31 12.85 14.49 -0.20
CA PHE A 31 12.54 15.38 -1.33
C PHE A 31 13.47 15.13 -2.51
N PHE A 32 14.77 14.98 -2.29
CA PHE A 32 15.73 14.64 -3.35
C PHE A 32 15.47 13.25 -3.94
N ILE A 33 15.15 12.28 -3.09
CA ILE A 33 14.77 10.94 -3.54
C ILE A 33 13.52 11.03 -4.41
N TYR A 34 12.48 11.73 -3.93
CA TYR A 34 11.24 11.94 -4.66
C TYR A 34 11.46 12.69 -5.98
N LYS A 35 12.23 13.77 -5.95
CA LYS A 35 12.59 14.53 -7.15
C LYS A 35 13.22 13.62 -8.21
N ARG A 36 14.20 12.82 -7.82
CA ARG A 36 14.89 11.90 -8.74
C ARG A 36 13.94 10.85 -9.32
N ILE A 37 13.06 10.28 -8.52
CA ILE A 37 12.17 9.20 -8.94
C ILE A 37 11.04 9.72 -9.82
N VAL A 38 10.48 10.88 -9.50
CA VAL A 38 9.23 11.38 -10.08
C VAL A 38 9.47 12.48 -11.10
N TRP A 39 10.28 13.46 -10.77
CA TRP A 39 10.44 14.67 -11.58
C TRP A 39 11.46 14.52 -12.70
N ASP A 40 12.59 13.89 -12.41
CA ASP A 40 13.66 13.76 -13.39
C ASP A 40 13.33 12.75 -14.50
N SER A 41 12.26 11.98 -14.33
CA SER A 41 11.87 10.95 -15.30
C SER A 41 10.72 11.34 -16.23
N GLY A 42 10.00 12.44 -15.96
CA GLY A 42 8.84 12.84 -16.76
C GLY A 42 7.66 11.87 -16.77
N ILE A 43 7.79 10.72 -16.10
CA ILE A 43 6.81 9.65 -16.07
C ILE A 43 6.06 9.65 -14.75
N SER A 44 4.79 9.23 -14.78
CA SER A 44 4.02 8.98 -13.56
C SER A 44 4.76 8.03 -12.63
N PRO A 45 4.84 8.33 -11.33
CA PRO A 45 5.50 7.47 -10.34
C PRO A 45 4.73 6.18 -10.04
N LEU A 46 3.71 5.87 -10.82
CA LEU A 46 2.85 4.71 -10.64
C LEU A 46 3.54 3.44 -11.14
N ILE A 47 4.38 2.89 -10.29
CA ILE A 47 5.18 1.70 -10.60
C ILE A 47 4.33 0.43 -10.47
N GLN A 48 3.24 0.49 -9.72
CA GLN A 48 2.37 -0.66 -9.42
C GLN A 48 0.98 -0.49 -10.00
N SER A 49 0.37 -1.60 -10.39
CA SER A 49 -1.03 -1.66 -10.83
C SER A 49 -1.99 -1.10 -9.77
N ASP A 50 -1.79 -1.45 -8.51
CA ASP A 50 -2.64 -0.99 -7.40
C ASP A 50 -2.64 0.55 -7.27
N SER A 51 -1.46 1.17 -7.36
CA SER A 51 -1.31 2.63 -7.30
C SER A 51 -1.95 3.32 -8.50
N GLN A 52 -1.86 2.70 -9.69
CA GLN A 52 -2.51 3.20 -10.91
C GLN A 52 -4.04 3.23 -10.74
N ILE A 53 -4.61 2.12 -10.29
CA ILE A 53 -6.06 1.98 -10.12
C ILE A 53 -6.59 2.94 -9.06
N LYS A 54 -5.89 3.09 -7.93
CA LYS A 54 -6.23 4.09 -6.90
C LYS A 54 -6.20 5.51 -7.44
N LEU A 55 -5.25 5.82 -8.32
CA LEU A 55 -5.20 7.11 -8.98
C LEU A 55 -6.39 7.31 -9.90
N TYR A 56 -6.75 6.32 -10.72
CA TYR A 56 -7.90 6.42 -11.62
C TYR A 56 -9.21 6.61 -10.85
N GLN A 57 -9.39 5.89 -9.75
CA GLN A 57 -10.49 6.08 -8.83
C GLN A 57 -10.53 7.51 -8.26
N THR A 58 -9.37 8.04 -7.87
CA THR A 58 -9.27 9.41 -7.33
C THR A 58 -9.60 10.47 -8.39
N ILE A 59 -9.12 10.28 -9.63
CA ILE A 59 -9.42 11.19 -10.74
C ILE A 59 -10.91 11.15 -11.07
N GLN A 60 -11.51 9.98 -11.07
CA GLN A 60 -12.95 9.81 -11.27
C GLN A 60 -13.74 10.65 -10.25
N TYR A 61 -13.45 10.50 -8.94
CA TYR A 61 -14.13 11.29 -7.91
C TYR A 61 -13.87 12.79 -8.06
N LYS A 62 -12.70 13.18 -8.55
CA LYS A 62 -12.37 14.58 -8.79
C LYS A 62 -13.15 15.19 -9.96
N GLU A 63 -13.36 14.42 -11.02
CA GLU A 63 -14.03 14.89 -12.24
C GLU A 63 -15.56 14.77 -12.16
N LYS A 64 -16.06 13.71 -11.56
CA LYS A 64 -17.49 13.37 -11.55
C LYS A 64 -18.19 13.68 -10.22
N GLY A 65 -17.44 13.79 -9.12
CA GLY A 65 -17.96 13.98 -7.77
C GLY A 65 -17.83 12.74 -6.90
N ILE A 66 -17.76 12.97 -5.58
CA ILE A 66 -17.44 11.94 -4.57
C ILE A 66 -18.50 10.84 -4.43
N GLN A 67 -19.69 11.03 -4.95
CA GLN A 67 -20.79 10.06 -4.85
C GLN A 67 -21.02 9.26 -6.13
N GLN A 68 -20.23 9.51 -7.18
CA GLN A 68 -20.44 8.86 -8.47
C GLN A 68 -19.48 7.68 -8.67
N HIS A 69 -20.04 6.49 -8.77
CA HIS A 69 -19.30 5.25 -8.99
C HIS A 69 -19.31 4.88 -10.48
N GLU A 70 -18.76 5.77 -11.32
CA GLU A 70 -18.56 5.47 -12.73
C GLU A 70 -17.16 4.91 -12.98
N CYS A 71 -17.00 4.05 -13.98
CA CYS A 71 -15.67 3.65 -14.42
C CYS A 71 -14.99 4.81 -15.16
N TYR A 72 -13.80 5.21 -14.72
CA TYR A 72 -13.00 6.16 -15.47
C TYR A 72 -12.63 5.55 -16.82
N SER A 73 -13.00 6.22 -17.91
CA SER A 73 -12.62 5.85 -19.26
C SER A 73 -12.47 7.11 -20.11
N LYS A 74 -11.46 7.14 -20.98
CA LYS A 74 -11.21 8.29 -21.86
C LYS A 74 -12.28 8.47 -22.94
N ASN A 75 -12.93 7.39 -23.36
CA ASN A 75 -14.01 7.41 -24.37
C ASN A 75 -15.07 6.38 -24.00
N ASN A 76 -16.03 6.80 -23.18
CA ASN A 76 -17.19 5.96 -22.84
C ASN A 76 -18.04 5.60 -24.06
N ASP A 77 -17.93 6.37 -25.15
CA ASP A 77 -18.72 6.13 -26.38
C ASP A 77 -18.41 4.77 -27.03
N ILE A 78 -17.17 4.27 -26.89
CA ILE A 78 -16.77 2.96 -27.42
C ILE A 78 -17.36 1.82 -26.58
N ASP A 79 -17.39 1.96 -25.27
CA ASP A 79 -17.82 0.92 -24.35
C ASP A 79 -18.70 1.48 -23.20
N PRO A 80 -19.91 1.98 -23.52
CA PRO A 80 -20.78 2.61 -22.52
C PRO A 80 -21.26 1.65 -21.45
N GLU A 81 -21.26 0.35 -21.72
CA GLU A 81 -21.66 -0.70 -20.78
C GLU A 81 -20.49 -1.29 -19.98
N TYR A 82 -19.27 -0.76 -20.17
CA TYR A 82 -18.03 -1.27 -19.56
C TYR A 82 -17.79 -2.77 -19.81
N ARG A 83 -18.26 -3.30 -20.97
CA ARG A 83 -18.10 -4.70 -21.32
C ARG A 83 -16.64 -5.06 -21.62
N PHE A 84 -15.90 -4.14 -22.21
CA PHE A 84 -14.49 -4.27 -22.58
C PHE A 84 -13.59 -3.41 -21.69
N TYR A 85 -14.08 -3.05 -20.50
CA TYR A 85 -13.32 -2.25 -19.56
C TYR A 85 -12.04 -3.00 -19.14
N PRO A 86 -10.85 -2.36 -19.19
CA PRO A 86 -9.58 -3.06 -19.01
C PRO A 86 -9.40 -3.60 -17.60
N PHE A 87 -9.81 -2.85 -16.59
CA PHE A 87 -9.67 -3.30 -15.21
C PHE A 87 -10.92 -4.07 -14.78
N ARG A 88 -10.82 -5.40 -14.80
CA ARG A 88 -11.86 -6.33 -14.36
C ARG A 88 -11.49 -6.89 -12.97
N TYR A 89 -12.25 -7.89 -12.51
CA TYR A 89 -11.91 -8.62 -11.30
C TYR A 89 -10.42 -9.03 -11.30
N PRO A 90 -9.68 -8.89 -10.20
CA PRO A 90 -10.14 -8.49 -8.86
C PRO A 90 -10.17 -6.97 -8.62
N TRP A 91 -9.73 -6.12 -9.55
CA TRP A 91 -9.55 -4.69 -9.31
C TRP A 91 -10.83 -3.88 -9.30
N VAL A 92 -11.80 -4.27 -10.12
CA VAL A 92 -13.07 -3.57 -10.27
C VAL A 92 -14.24 -4.55 -10.22
N TYR A 93 -15.29 -4.15 -9.52
CA TYR A 93 -16.59 -4.81 -9.50
C TYR A 93 -17.61 -3.95 -10.20
N PHE A 94 -18.51 -4.60 -10.93
CA PHE A 94 -19.66 -3.97 -11.52
C PHE A 94 -20.89 -4.31 -10.66
N LEU A 95 -21.47 -3.28 -10.05
CA LEU A 95 -22.73 -3.40 -9.33
C LEU A 95 -23.86 -2.97 -10.25
N GLN A 96 -24.92 -3.77 -10.31
CA GLN A 96 -26.16 -3.38 -10.99
C GLN A 96 -27.03 -2.66 -9.96
N LYS A 97 -27.27 -1.36 -10.16
CA LYS A 97 -28.20 -0.55 -9.39
C LYS A 97 -29.35 -0.07 -10.28
N ASP A 98 -30.41 0.47 -9.68
CA ASP A 98 -31.56 1.01 -10.43
C ASP A 98 -31.15 2.14 -11.40
N SER A 99 -30.11 2.89 -11.04
CA SER A 99 -29.51 3.96 -11.87
C SER A 99 -28.67 3.45 -13.06
N GLY A 100 -28.40 2.14 -13.13
CA GLY A 100 -27.54 1.54 -14.12
C GLY A 100 -26.37 0.74 -13.52
N LYS A 101 -25.33 0.52 -14.34
CA LYS A 101 -24.16 -0.26 -13.95
C LYS A 101 -23.11 0.65 -13.30
N GLU A 102 -22.85 0.43 -12.02
CA GLU A 102 -21.82 1.15 -11.28
C GLU A 102 -20.49 0.40 -11.25
N CYS A 103 -19.41 1.17 -11.28
CA CYS A 103 -18.04 0.68 -11.23
C CYS A 103 -17.47 0.89 -9.83
N VAL A 104 -17.25 -0.18 -9.10
CA VAL A 104 -16.73 -0.11 -7.75
C VAL A 104 -15.33 -0.70 -7.71
N PHE A 105 -14.38 0.13 -7.32
CA PHE A 105 -13.00 -0.32 -7.15
C PHE A 105 -12.85 -1.07 -5.82
N GLN A 106 -11.97 -2.08 -5.81
CA GLN A 106 -11.73 -2.88 -4.60
C GLN A 106 -11.02 -2.12 -3.46
N TYR A 107 -10.41 -0.97 -3.76
CA TYR A 107 -9.62 -0.20 -2.79
C TYR A 107 -10.49 0.70 -1.92
N PRO A 108 -9.98 1.12 -0.73
CA PRO A 108 -10.74 1.98 0.17
C PRO A 108 -11.17 3.28 -0.53
N THR A 109 -12.46 3.42 -0.74
CA THR A 109 -13.04 4.56 -1.48
C THR A 109 -12.77 5.88 -0.80
N PHE A 110 -12.86 5.93 0.52
CA PHE A 110 -12.65 7.17 1.25
C PHE A 110 -11.19 7.69 1.13
N PHE A 111 -10.18 6.84 0.91
CA PHE A 111 -8.83 7.28 0.58
C PHE A 111 -8.83 8.09 -0.73
N ALA A 112 -9.42 7.54 -1.78
CA ALA A 112 -9.55 8.20 -3.07
C ALA A 112 -10.40 9.48 -2.99
N GLN A 113 -11.49 9.48 -2.23
CA GLN A 113 -12.36 10.63 -2.00
C GLN A 113 -11.60 11.77 -1.30
N VAL A 114 -10.86 11.49 -0.23
CA VAL A 114 -10.04 12.50 0.48
C VAL A 114 -9.02 13.13 -0.46
N PHE A 115 -8.33 12.33 -1.28
CA PHE A 115 -7.37 12.88 -2.23
C PHE A 115 -8.02 13.66 -3.38
N SER A 116 -9.25 13.29 -3.79
CA SER A 116 -9.98 13.99 -4.84
C SER A 116 -10.36 15.42 -4.48
N ILE A 117 -10.58 15.71 -3.19
CA ILE A 117 -10.91 17.05 -2.67
C ILE A 117 -9.68 17.97 -2.66
N LEU A 118 -8.46 17.42 -2.67
CA LEU A 118 -7.26 18.22 -2.63
C LEU A 118 -7.12 19.05 -3.91
N PRO A 119 -6.89 20.39 -3.80
CA PRO A 119 -6.72 21.28 -4.95
C PRO A 119 -5.32 21.12 -5.56
N LEU A 120 -4.86 19.88 -5.75
CA LEU A 120 -3.55 19.54 -6.25
C LEU A 120 -3.66 18.77 -7.57
N PRO A 121 -2.74 18.97 -8.52
CA PRO A 121 -2.63 18.09 -9.67
C PRO A 121 -2.24 16.68 -9.21
N TYR A 122 -2.77 15.66 -9.88
CA TYR A 122 -2.57 14.25 -9.49
C TYR A 122 -1.09 13.84 -9.39
N ARG A 123 -0.22 14.47 -10.15
CA ARG A 123 1.24 14.25 -10.11
C ARG A 123 1.87 14.57 -8.75
N LEU A 124 1.21 15.42 -7.95
CA LEU A 124 1.69 15.77 -6.61
C LEU A 124 1.14 14.87 -5.50
N PHE A 125 0.23 13.95 -5.79
CA PHE A 125 -0.36 13.08 -4.77
C PHE A 125 0.69 12.19 -4.08
N ASN A 126 1.67 11.70 -4.83
CA ASN A 126 2.79 10.97 -4.22
C ASN A 126 3.64 11.86 -3.30
N GLY A 127 3.75 13.16 -3.61
CA GLY A 127 4.39 14.13 -2.72
C GLY A 127 3.66 14.27 -1.38
N VAL A 128 2.32 14.20 -1.39
CA VAL A 128 1.53 14.19 -0.15
C VAL A 128 1.80 12.92 0.64
N ILE A 129 1.84 11.74 0.00
CA ILE A 129 2.18 10.48 0.68
C ILE A 129 3.58 10.56 1.29
N LEU A 130 4.54 11.09 0.56
CA LEU A 130 5.89 11.30 1.06
C LEU A 130 5.91 12.26 2.26
N PHE A 131 5.15 13.36 2.21
CA PHE A 131 5.00 14.26 3.35
C PHE A 131 4.40 13.54 4.57
N LEU A 132 3.37 12.71 4.37
CA LEU A 132 2.79 11.88 5.43
C LEU A 132 3.81 10.89 6.00
N TYR A 133 4.74 10.38 5.20
CA TYR A 133 5.85 9.55 5.68
C TYR A 133 6.79 10.30 6.64
N PHE A 134 7.02 11.59 6.42
CA PHE A 134 7.74 12.42 7.39
C PHE A 134 6.97 12.58 8.68
N LEU A 135 5.66 12.81 8.58
CA LEU A 135 4.80 12.91 9.76
C LEU A 135 4.81 11.59 10.54
N LEU A 136 4.79 10.44 9.86
CA LEU A 136 4.94 9.13 10.50
C LEU A 136 6.28 9.02 11.24
N THR A 137 7.38 9.42 10.60
CA THR A 137 8.70 9.37 11.24
C THR A 137 8.78 10.30 12.45
N ALA A 138 8.25 11.53 12.34
CA ALA A 138 8.16 12.46 13.44
C ALA A 138 7.29 11.91 14.58
N ALA A 139 6.19 11.25 14.25
CA ALA A 139 5.31 10.61 15.22
C ALA A 139 6.01 9.44 15.95
N ILE A 140 6.81 8.64 15.24
CA ILE A 140 7.62 7.57 15.85
C ILE A 140 8.68 8.12 16.80
N VAL A 141 9.40 9.17 16.39
CA VAL A 141 10.37 9.85 17.27
C VAL A 141 9.67 10.40 18.52
N SER A 142 8.50 11.01 18.35
CA SER A 142 7.68 11.54 19.44
C SER A 142 7.15 10.42 20.35
N PHE A 143 6.75 9.31 19.79
CA PHE A 143 6.33 8.10 20.51
C PHE A 143 7.44 7.58 21.42
N ILE A 144 8.64 7.38 20.87
CA ILE A 144 9.81 6.88 21.63
C ILE A 144 10.17 7.86 22.74
N ARG A 145 10.22 9.14 22.43
CA ARG A 145 10.51 10.19 23.42
C ARG A 145 9.47 10.22 24.54
N SER A 146 8.21 10.19 24.18
CA SER A 146 7.12 10.32 25.16
C SER A 146 6.99 9.08 26.04
N LEU A 147 7.00 7.88 25.48
CA LEU A 147 6.74 6.65 26.25
C LEU A 147 7.98 6.15 26.98
N PHE A 148 9.16 6.27 26.38
CA PHE A 148 10.41 5.73 26.92
C PHE A 148 11.35 6.79 27.50
N GLY A 149 10.95 8.08 27.47
CA GLY A 149 11.75 9.16 28.06
C GLY A 149 13.06 9.46 27.31
N VAL A 150 13.22 8.97 26.09
CA VAL A 150 14.45 9.11 25.29
C VAL A 150 14.64 10.56 24.86
N ARG A 151 15.73 11.19 25.33
CA ARG A 151 16.06 12.59 25.02
C ARG A 151 17.38 12.76 24.26
N LYS A 152 18.20 11.72 24.14
CA LYS A 152 19.51 11.77 23.48
C LYS A 152 19.34 11.95 21.97
N VAL A 153 19.97 12.98 21.43
CA VAL A 153 19.84 13.36 20.00
C VAL A 153 20.36 12.26 19.07
N GLU A 154 21.41 11.57 19.50
CA GLU A 154 22.02 10.47 18.76
C GLU A 154 21.03 9.32 18.53
N ILE A 155 20.21 9.02 19.55
CA ILE A 155 19.19 7.96 19.46
C ILE A 155 18.05 8.39 18.53
N LEU A 156 17.64 9.65 18.60
CA LEU A 156 16.62 10.19 17.69
C LEU A 156 17.13 10.23 16.25
N PHE A 157 18.42 10.51 16.06
CA PHE A 157 19.05 10.44 14.75
C PHE A 157 19.10 9.00 14.20
N LEU A 158 19.53 8.02 15.02
CA LEU A 158 19.50 6.60 14.63
C LEU A 158 18.10 6.13 14.29
N THR A 159 17.09 6.56 15.04
CA THR A 159 15.68 6.28 14.73
C THR A 159 15.32 6.81 13.35
N SER A 160 15.65 8.07 13.07
CA SER A 160 15.36 8.70 11.78
C SER A 160 16.06 7.97 10.63
N LEU A 161 17.31 7.54 10.82
CA LEU A 161 18.05 6.76 9.81
C LEU A 161 17.41 5.39 9.57
N LEU A 162 16.98 4.68 10.61
CA LEU A 162 16.30 3.38 10.45
C LEU A 162 15.05 3.50 9.58
N PHE A 163 14.31 4.62 9.71
CA PHE A 163 13.12 4.86 8.88
C PHE A 163 13.47 5.41 7.50
N LEU A 164 14.50 6.26 7.39
CA LEU A 164 14.97 6.79 6.11
C LEU A 164 15.38 5.69 5.12
N VAL A 165 16.07 4.67 5.62
CA VAL A 165 16.53 3.54 4.81
C VAL A 165 15.67 2.29 5.06
N GLY A 166 14.61 2.46 5.85
CA GLY A 166 13.76 1.36 6.27
C GLY A 166 12.80 0.94 5.17
N TYR A 167 12.14 -0.07 5.52
CA TYR A 167 11.17 -0.81 4.78
C TYR A 167 9.97 -0.02 4.24
N CYS A 168 9.51 1.00 4.97
CA CYS A 168 8.38 1.82 4.56
C CYS A 168 8.71 2.83 3.45
N VAL A 169 9.96 2.96 3.02
CA VAL A 169 10.35 3.88 1.93
C VAL A 169 9.64 3.53 0.63
N SER A 170 9.46 2.25 0.33
CA SER A 170 8.76 1.82 -0.88
C SER A 170 7.30 2.29 -0.90
N SER A 171 6.59 2.19 0.23
CA SER A 171 5.21 2.69 0.36
C SER A 171 5.12 4.22 0.38
N ALA A 172 6.20 4.91 0.73
CA ALA A 172 6.25 6.37 0.74
C ALA A 172 6.36 6.98 -0.66
N ILE A 173 6.87 6.23 -1.64
CA ILE A 173 7.02 6.69 -3.03
C ILE A 173 5.83 6.29 -3.91
N GLU A 174 4.89 5.53 -3.38
CA GLU A 174 3.71 5.05 -4.09
C GLU A 174 2.44 5.76 -3.65
N PHE A 175 1.48 5.87 -4.56
CA PHE A 175 0.15 6.35 -4.22
C PHE A 175 -0.64 5.22 -3.55
N SER A 176 -0.56 5.19 -2.21
CA SER A 176 -1.09 4.09 -1.41
C SER A 176 -1.62 4.58 -0.05
N GLU A 177 -2.62 3.90 0.47
CA GLU A 177 -3.19 4.11 1.80
C GLU A 177 -2.30 3.57 2.94
N SER A 178 -1.17 2.92 2.63
CA SER A 178 -0.30 2.28 3.64
C SER A 178 0.22 3.29 4.68
N ILE A 179 0.84 4.38 4.21
CA ILE A 179 1.40 5.39 5.13
C ILE A 179 0.32 6.08 5.97
N PRO A 180 -0.81 6.56 5.40
CA PRO A 180 -1.93 7.05 6.22
C PRO A 180 -2.41 6.04 7.26
N SER A 181 -2.58 4.78 6.89
CA SER A 181 -2.98 3.73 7.81
C SER A 181 -2.00 3.56 8.97
N HIS A 182 -0.69 3.55 8.67
CA HIS A 182 0.35 3.43 9.71
C HIS A 182 0.38 4.62 10.68
N ILE A 183 0.09 5.84 10.21
CA ILE A 183 -0.04 7.01 11.09
C ILE A 183 -1.20 6.81 12.08
N PHE A 184 -2.38 6.45 11.58
CA PHE A 184 -3.55 6.25 12.42
C PHE A 184 -3.35 5.06 13.38
N LEU A 185 -2.74 3.98 12.92
CA LEU A 185 -2.44 2.83 13.76
C LEU A 185 -1.40 3.18 14.85
N LEU A 186 -0.39 3.99 14.53
CA LEU A 186 0.59 4.47 15.51
C LEU A 186 -0.05 5.38 16.58
N ILE A 187 -0.99 6.25 16.20
CA ILE A 187 -1.75 7.09 17.13
C ILE A 187 -2.57 6.19 18.08
N PHE A 188 -3.22 5.15 17.55
CA PHE A 188 -3.94 4.18 18.36
C PHE A 188 -3.00 3.49 19.38
N PHE A 189 -1.87 2.98 18.91
CA PHE A 189 -0.87 2.35 19.79
C PHE A 189 -0.34 3.30 20.85
N TYR A 190 -0.06 4.54 20.48
CA TYR A 190 0.39 5.56 21.41
C TYR A 190 -0.61 5.79 22.54
N GLY A 191 -1.88 6.02 22.23
CA GLY A 191 -2.90 6.28 23.23
C GLY A 191 -3.10 5.10 24.18
N VAL A 192 -3.18 3.87 23.64
CA VAL A 192 -3.33 2.65 24.43
C VAL A 192 -2.12 2.43 25.35
N LEU A 193 -0.89 2.53 24.84
CA LEU A 193 0.32 2.29 25.62
C LEU A 193 0.62 3.43 26.61
N ALA A 194 0.19 4.67 26.32
CA ALA A 194 0.26 5.77 27.26
C ALA A 194 -0.62 5.51 28.50
N LEU A 195 -1.83 5.00 28.30
CA LEU A 195 -2.70 4.58 29.41
C LEU A 195 -2.06 3.40 30.18
N GLU A 196 -1.50 2.39 29.51
CA GLU A 196 -0.80 1.29 30.18
C GLU A 196 0.39 1.77 31.01
N SER A 197 1.12 2.78 30.57
CA SER A 197 2.21 3.42 31.34
C SER A 197 1.72 4.37 32.44
N SER A 198 0.42 4.38 32.74
CA SER A 198 -0.21 5.26 33.73
C SER A 198 -0.02 6.75 33.45
N LYS A 199 0.22 7.12 32.20
CA LYS A 199 0.25 8.52 31.77
C LYS A 199 -1.17 9.05 31.61
N LYS A 200 -1.41 10.23 32.14
CA LYS A 200 -2.70 10.91 31.96
C LYS A 200 -2.74 11.48 30.54
N ILE A 201 -3.68 11.01 29.75
CA ILE A 201 -4.04 11.60 28.46
C ILE A 201 -5.42 12.28 28.59
N SER A 202 -5.69 13.28 27.76
CA SER A 202 -6.99 13.95 27.80
C SER A 202 -8.08 13.03 27.25
N ARG A 203 -9.31 13.19 27.76
CA ARG A 203 -10.47 12.42 27.29
C ARG A 203 -10.70 12.53 25.77
N VAL A 204 -10.44 13.73 25.23
CA VAL A 204 -10.50 13.94 23.77
C VAL A 204 -9.47 13.08 23.03
N LEU A 205 -8.26 12.98 23.55
CA LEU A 205 -7.22 12.16 22.96
C LEU A 205 -7.56 10.67 23.05
N GLU A 206 -8.22 10.21 24.10
CA GLU A 206 -8.71 8.82 24.20
C GLU A 206 -9.71 8.50 23.09
N VAL A 207 -10.71 9.39 22.88
CA VAL A 207 -11.68 9.21 21.78
C VAL A 207 -10.99 9.24 20.42
N LEU A 208 -10.10 10.21 20.18
CA LEU A 208 -9.33 10.29 18.94
C LEU A 208 -8.45 9.06 18.71
N THR A 209 -7.93 8.47 19.77
CA THR A 209 -7.20 7.18 19.71
C THR A 209 -8.11 6.08 19.17
N GLY A 210 -9.34 5.95 19.69
CA GLY A 210 -10.30 4.97 19.19
C GLY A 210 -10.70 5.21 17.74
N LEU A 211 -11.02 6.46 17.37
CA LEU A 211 -11.31 6.85 15.98
C LEU A 211 -10.17 6.47 15.04
N SER A 212 -8.91 6.72 15.45
CA SER A 212 -7.73 6.39 14.65
C SER A 212 -7.62 4.88 14.42
N GLY A 213 -7.92 4.05 15.42
CA GLY A 213 -7.95 2.59 15.25
C GLY A 213 -8.94 2.15 14.19
N ALA A 214 -10.17 2.66 14.23
CA ALA A 214 -11.20 2.33 13.23
C ALA A 214 -10.78 2.79 11.82
N ILE A 215 -10.34 4.04 11.67
CA ILE A 215 -9.87 4.59 10.39
C ILE A 215 -8.74 3.71 9.82
N SER A 216 -7.80 3.28 10.66
CA SER A 216 -6.70 2.40 10.23
C SER A 216 -7.22 1.06 9.68
N ILE A 217 -8.22 0.43 10.31
CA ILE A 217 -8.84 -0.82 9.84
C ILE A 217 -9.50 -0.62 8.48
N PHE A 218 -10.24 0.47 8.30
CA PHE A 218 -10.95 0.75 7.04
C PHE A 218 -10.02 1.19 5.91
N LEU A 219 -8.84 1.74 6.23
CA LEU A 219 -7.78 1.95 5.24
C LEU A 219 -7.12 0.63 4.86
N ARG A 220 -6.80 -0.19 5.86
CA ARG A 220 -6.11 -1.47 5.68
C ARG A 220 -6.60 -2.50 6.69
N SER A 221 -7.26 -3.53 6.21
CA SER A 221 -7.89 -4.57 7.05
C SER A 221 -6.92 -5.31 7.96
N GLU A 222 -5.65 -5.46 7.57
CA GLU A 222 -4.62 -6.06 8.43
C GLU A 222 -4.38 -5.28 9.73
N SER A 223 -4.74 -3.99 9.80
CA SER A 223 -4.68 -3.20 11.04
C SER A 223 -5.51 -3.82 12.16
N ALA A 224 -6.60 -4.54 11.83
CA ALA A 224 -7.41 -5.25 12.80
C ALA A 224 -6.62 -6.32 13.55
N ILE A 225 -5.68 -6.98 12.87
CA ILE A 225 -4.82 -8.01 13.49
C ILE A 225 -3.91 -7.36 14.54
N TYR A 226 -3.27 -6.24 14.21
CA TYR A 226 -2.41 -5.52 15.16
C TYR A 226 -3.19 -5.01 16.38
N ILE A 227 -4.37 -4.46 16.18
CA ILE A 227 -5.27 -3.97 17.24
C ILE A 227 -5.76 -5.14 18.10
N GLY A 228 -6.17 -6.24 17.48
CA GLY A 228 -6.62 -7.44 18.18
C GLY A 228 -5.54 -8.07 19.05
N ILE A 229 -4.31 -8.21 18.53
CA ILE A 229 -3.17 -8.75 19.28
C ILE A 229 -2.79 -7.82 20.43
N LEU A 230 -2.77 -6.49 20.22
CA LEU A 230 -2.52 -5.53 21.30
C LEU A 230 -3.56 -5.67 22.41
N GLY A 231 -4.85 -5.72 22.05
CA GLY A 231 -5.94 -5.91 23.02
C GLY A 231 -5.83 -7.24 23.78
N PHE A 232 -5.50 -8.32 23.07
CA PHE A 232 -5.28 -9.64 23.68
C PHE A 232 -4.11 -9.65 24.67
N LEU A 233 -2.97 -9.05 24.32
CA LEU A 233 -1.81 -8.97 25.22
C LEU A 233 -2.09 -8.10 26.45
N ILE A 234 -2.81 -7.00 26.30
CA ILE A 234 -3.25 -6.18 27.42
C ILE A 234 -4.17 -6.97 28.36
N LEU A 235 -5.07 -7.75 27.80
CA LEU A 235 -5.97 -8.62 28.55
C LEU A 235 -5.21 -9.66 29.36
N LEU A 236 -4.21 -10.31 28.76
CA LEU A 236 -3.32 -11.26 29.44
C LEU A 236 -2.53 -10.58 30.57
N LEU A 237 -1.93 -9.44 30.34
CA LEU A 237 -1.15 -8.70 31.34
C LEU A 237 -2.01 -8.27 32.53
N ASN A 238 -3.26 -7.94 32.30
CA ASN A 238 -4.21 -7.56 33.34
C ASN A 238 -4.99 -8.76 33.92
N ARG A 239 -4.50 -10.00 33.73
CA ARG A 239 -5.06 -11.22 34.30
C ARG A 239 -6.56 -11.40 34.02
N TRP A 240 -6.97 -11.13 32.79
CA TRP A 240 -8.36 -11.28 32.30
C TRP A 240 -9.40 -10.43 33.04
N ARG A 241 -9.03 -9.33 33.64
CA ARG A 241 -9.96 -8.41 34.33
C ARG A 241 -10.76 -7.56 33.34
N MET A 242 -11.67 -8.18 32.61
CA MET A 242 -12.44 -7.56 31.52
C MET A 242 -13.16 -6.27 31.95
N LEU A 243 -13.91 -6.29 33.06
CA LEU A 243 -14.66 -5.12 33.53
C LEU A 243 -13.75 -3.93 33.87
N PHE A 244 -12.60 -4.20 34.46
CA PHE A 244 -11.59 -3.17 34.73
C PHE A 244 -11.08 -2.56 33.42
N LEU A 245 -10.78 -3.38 32.43
CA LEU A 245 -10.27 -2.92 31.13
C LEU A 245 -11.32 -2.15 30.35
N ILE A 246 -12.56 -2.63 30.30
CA ILE A 246 -13.67 -1.91 29.66
C ILE A 246 -13.82 -0.52 30.28
N LYS A 247 -13.80 -0.42 31.61
CA LYS A 247 -13.89 0.88 32.30
C LYS A 247 -12.67 1.78 32.01
N ARG A 248 -11.46 1.21 31.98
CA ARG A 248 -10.22 1.93 31.75
C ARG A 248 -10.10 2.47 30.33
N TYR A 249 -10.55 1.70 29.33
CA TYR A 249 -10.46 2.03 27.90
C TYR A 249 -11.79 2.49 27.29
N SER A 250 -12.78 2.82 28.14
CA SER A 250 -14.16 3.10 27.70
C SER A 250 -14.25 4.14 26.58
N LEU A 251 -13.48 5.23 26.67
CA LEU A 251 -13.48 6.29 25.65
C LEU A 251 -12.77 5.87 24.37
N ILE A 252 -11.72 5.06 24.44
CA ILE A 252 -11.05 4.48 23.27
C ILE A 252 -12.00 3.50 22.58
N LEU A 253 -12.65 2.62 23.36
CA LEU A 253 -13.63 1.67 22.82
C LEU A 253 -14.82 2.40 22.21
N PHE A 254 -15.31 3.46 22.86
CA PHE A 254 -16.37 4.31 22.30
C PHE A 254 -15.94 4.90 20.95
N GLY A 255 -14.78 5.53 20.86
CA GLY A 255 -14.27 6.10 19.60
C GLY A 255 -14.10 5.05 18.50
N LEU A 256 -13.54 3.88 18.84
CA LEU A 256 -13.36 2.75 17.91
C LEU A 256 -14.70 2.23 17.38
N THR A 257 -15.66 1.98 18.28
CA THR A 257 -17.00 1.47 17.92
C THR A 257 -17.80 2.51 17.14
N PHE A 258 -17.80 3.77 17.58
CA PHE A 258 -18.51 4.84 16.90
C PHE A 258 -18.03 5.04 15.45
N ALA A 259 -16.72 5.17 15.25
CA ALA A 259 -16.17 5.29 13.90
C ALA A 259 -16.38 4.00 13.09
N GLY A 260 -16.24 2.82 13.71
CA GLY A 260 -16.51 1.55 13.06
C GLY A 260 -17.95 1.43 12.56
N ILE A 261 -18.92 1.87 13.36
CA ILE A 261 -20.35 1.88 12.96
C ILE A 261 -20.57 2.87 11.81
N LEU A 262 -20.05 4.09 11.89
CA LEU A 262 -20.24 5.09 10.85
C LEU A 262 -19.63 4.65 9.51
N LEU A 263 -18.39 4.18 9.52
CA LEU A 263 -17.71 3.71 8.32
C LEU A 263 -18.32 2.41 7.78
N GLY A 264 -18.75 1.51 8.67
CA GLY A 264 -19.46 0.29 8.29
C GLY A 264 -20.82 0.58 7.69
N ALA A 265 -21.59 1.51 8.27
CA ALA A 265 -22.88 1.96 7.72
C ALA A 265 -22.71 2.61 6.34
N TYR A 266 -21.68 3.47 6.18
CA TYR A 266 -21.34 4.04 4.89
C TYR A 266 -21.04 2.95 3.84
N ASN A 267 -20.14 2.00 4.16
CA ASN A 267 -19.81 0.92 3.24
C ASN A 267 -21.01 0.02 2.92
N LEU A 268 -21.85 -0.27 3.92
CA LEU A 268 -23.03 -1.08 3.72
C LEU A 268 -24.03 -0.39 2.77
N ASN A 269 -24.25 0.91 2.95
CA ASN A 269 -25.14 1.70 2.10
C ASN A 269 -24.61 1.82 0.67
N GLU A 270 -23.33 2.10 0.51
CA GLU A 270 -22.73 2.33 -0.81
C GLU A 270 -22.41 1.03 -1.58
N PHE A 271 -21.99 -0.01 -0.88
CA PHE A 271 -21.43 -1.21 -1.51
C PHE A 271 -22.10 -2.52 -1.11
N GLY A 272 -23.07 -2.49 -0.20
CA GLY A 272 -23.72 -3.69 0.33
C GLY A 272 -22.84 -4.54 1.26
N GLU A 273 -21.65 -4.03 1.67
CA GLU A 273 -20.66 -4.77 2.45
C GLU A 273 -20.09 -3.90 3.58
N ILE A 274 -20.23 -4.33 4.84
CA ILE A 274 -19.83 -3.54 6.03
C ILE A 274 -18.35 -3.13 6.00
N LEU A 275 -17.47 -4.04 5.61
CA LEU A 275 -16.01 -3.79 5.55
C LEU A 275 -15.54 -3.30 4.17
N GLY A 276 -16.49 -3.00 3.27
CA GLY A 276 -16.23 -2.58 1.90
C GLY A 276 -15.83 -3.73 0.95
N VAL A 277 -15.75 -3.43 -0.32
CA VAL A 277 -15.53 -4.41 -1.40
C VAL A 277 -14.19 -5.15 -1.23
N ARG A 278 -13.16 -4.48 -0.72
CA ARG A 278 -11.83 -5.10 -0.50
C ARG A 278 -11.88 -6.32 0.40
N SER A 279 -12.63 -6.27 1.48
CA SER A 279 -12.74 -7.40 2.41
C SER A 279 -13.46 -8.59 1.79
N LYS A 280 -14.50 -8.35 0.98
CA LYS A 280 -15.19 -9.40 0.22
C LYS A 280 -14.24 -10.11 -0.74
N VAL A 281 -13.45 -9.35 -1.51
CA VAL A 281 -12.43 -9.91 -2.40
C VAL A 281 -11.44 -10.75 -1.62
N SER A 282 -10.86 -10.16 -0.58
CA SER A 282 -9.84 -10.83 0.24
C SER A 282 -10.38 -12.11 0.90
N PHE A 283 -11.63 -12.10 1.35
CA PHE A 283 -12.25 -13.28 1.96
C PHE A 283 -12.54 -14.39 0.93
N ASN A 284 -13.05 -14.01 -0.24
CA ASN A 284 -13.28 -14.97 -1.32
C ASN A 284 -11.97 -15.62 -1.79
N ASP A 285 -10.94 -14.83 -1.99
CA ASP A 285 -9.62 -15.32 -2.41
C ASP A 285 -8.99 -16.20 -1.31
N PHE A 286 -9.09 -15.78 -0.04
CA PHE A 286 -8.62 -16.58 1.09
C PHE A 286 -9.28 -17.97 1.17
N ASN A 287 -10.59 -18.05 0.93
CA ASN A 287 -11.32 -19.34 0.98
C ASN A 287 -10.96 -20.28 -0.17
N ARG A 288 -10.41 -19.78 -1.27
CA ARG A 288 -9.95 -20.59 -2.41
C ARG A 288 -8.56 -21.18 -2.19
N LEU A 289 -7.77 -20.62 -1.25
CA LEU A 289 -6.40 -21.05 -0.99
C LEU A 289 -6.35 -22.38 -0.25
N GLN A 290 -5.52 -23.29 -0.74
CA GLN A 290 -5.14 -24.51 -0.05
C GLN A 290 -4.05 -24.23 1.00
N LEU A 291 -3.81 -25.18 1.89
CA LEU A 291 -2.74 -25.06 2.89
C LEU A 291 -1.35 -24.94 2.25
N SER A 292 -1.11 -25.62 1.14
CA SER A 292 0.13 -25.53 0.35
C SER A 292 0.40 -24.11 -0.12
N ASP A 293 -0.63 -23.39 -0.62
CA ASP A 293 -0.50 -22.04 -1.11
C ASP A 293 -0.15 -21.06 0.03
N ARG A 294 -0.77 -21.26 1.19
CA ARG A 294 -0.48 -20.45 2.39
C ARG A 294 0.95 -20.66 2.89
N LEU A 295 1.45 -21.89 2.89
CA LEU A 295 2.83 -22.19 3.26
C LEU A 295 3.81 -21.60 2.26
N TYR A 296 3.47 -21.62 0.98
CA TYR A 296 4.26 -20.98 -0.05
C TYR A 296 4.29 -19.46 0.14
N PHE A 297 3.15 -18.80 0.35
CA PHE A 297 3.09 -17.36 0.63
C PHE A 297 3.86 -17.01 1.90
N PHE A 298 3.74 -17.83 2.95
CA PHE A 298 4.53 -17.67 4.17
C PHE A 298 6.04 -17.70 3.86
N LYS A 299 6.50 -18.67 3.08
CA LYS A 299 7.90 -18.78 2.66
C LYS A 299 8.34 -17.53 1.88
N GLU A 300 7.55 -17.08 0.90
CA GLU A 300 7.85 -15.87 0.14
C GLU A 300 7.92 -14.61 1.01
N PHE A 301 6.95 -14.42 1.90
CA PHE A 301 6.95 -13.27 2.80
C PHE A 301 8.12 -13.28 3.78
N MET A 302 8.48 -14.44 4.30
CA MET A 302 9.53 -14.53 5.29
C MET A 302 10.93 -14.52 4.66
N PHE A 303 11.15 -15.25 3.58
CA PHE A 303 12.49 -15.45 3.01
C PHE A 303 12.70 -14.76 1.66
N GLY A 304 11.63 -14.40 0.99
CA GLY A 304 11.67 -13.80 -0.34
C GLY A 304 11.77 -14.83 -1.48
N ASN A 305 11.89 -14.31 -2.69
CA ASN A 305 12.13 -15.07 -3.90
C ASN A 305 13.20 -14.38 -4.77
N THR A 306 13.43 -14.86 -5.98
CA THR A 306 14.44 -14.32 -6.92
C THR A 306 14.28 -12.81 -7.17
N PHE A 307 13.05 -12.29 -7.13
CA PHE A 307 12.74 -10.90 -7.44
C PHE A 307 12.52 -10.03 -6.21
N ARG A 308 12.25 -10.62 -5.04
CA ARG A 308 11.78 -9.93 -3.84
C ARG A 308 12.53 -10.36 -2.60
N THR A 309 12.74 -9.41 -1.72
CA THR A 309 13.39 -9.64 -0.43
C THR A 309 12.33 -9.97 0.62
N GLY A 310 12.46 -11.09 1.31
CA GLY A 310 11.58 -11.46 2.43
C GLY A 310 11.92 -10.71 3.72
N PHE A 311 11.00 -10.77 4.69
CA PHE A 311 11.15 -10.09 5.99
C PHE A 311 12.44 -10.50 6.73
N VAL A 312 12.72 -11.78 6.80
CA VAL A 312 13.93 -12.31 7.45
C VAL A 312 15.18 -11.77 6.78
N SER A 313 15.22 -11.80 5.44
CA SER A 313 16.36 -11.30 4.66
C SER A 313 16.55 -9.80 4.83
N TYR A 314 15.45 -9.05 4.94
CA TYR A 314 15.49 -7.61 5.14
C TYR A 314 15.85 -7.20 6.57
N CYS A 315 15.33 -7.93 7.57
CA CYS A 315 15.45 -7.61 8.99
C CYS A 315 16.44 -8.53 9.73
N PHE A 316 17.34 -9.18 9.01
CA PHE A 316 18.29 -10.13 9.58
C PHE A 316 19.03 -9.61 10.84
N PRO A 317 19.59 -8.38 10.86
CA PRO A 317 20.22 -7.85 12.06
C PRO A 317 19.23 -7.66 13.22
N PHE A 318 17.96 -7.35 12.95
CA PHE A 318 16.94 -7.24 13.99
C PHE A 318 16.65 -8.58 14.67
N ILE A 319 16.71 -9.68 13.95
CA ILE A 319 16.51 -11.01 14.53
C ILE A 319 17.59 -11.30 15.59
N PHE A 320 18.85 -10.99 15.29
CA PHE A 320 19.94 -11.11 16.26
C PHE A 320 19.78 -10.14 17.44
N PHE A 321 19.40 -8.88 17.15
CA PHE A 321 19.11 -7.91 18.20
C PHE A 321 18.02 -8.43 19.14
N ILE A 322 16.91 -8.90 18.59
CA ILE A 322 15.76 -9.41 19.35
C ILE A 322 16.18 -10.62 20.19
N SER A 323 16.90 -11.58 19.59
CA SER A 323 17.41 -12.75 20.30
C SER A 323 18.34 -12.35 21.44
N PHE A 324 19.31 -11.46 21.19
CA PHE A 324 20.19 -10.94 22.20
C PHE A 324 19.42 -10.24 23.34
N ALA A 325 18.44 -9.40 22.98
CA ALA A 325 17.64 -8.66 23.96
C ALA A 325 16.82 -9.61 24.86
N ILE A 326 16.17 -10.63 24.28
CA ILE A 326 15.35 -11.60 25.04
C ILE A 326 16.21 -12.37 26.05
N PHE A 327 17.42 -12.80 25.66
CA PHE A 327 18.25 -13.66 26.51
C PHE A 327 19.16 -12.90 27.47
N ARG A 328 19.49 -11.64 27.20
CA ARG A 328 20.52 -10.89 27.94
C ARG A 328 20.03 -9.61 28.61
N ILE A 329 18.78 -9.18 28.35
CA ILE A 329 18.28 -7.90 28.85
C ILE A 329 16.93 -8.09 29.56
N LYS A 330 16.74 -7.42 30.67
CA LYS A 330 15.45 -7.36 31.36
C LYS A 330 14.56 -6.33 30.65
N LEU A 331 13.60 -6.83 29.90
CA LEU A 331 12.64 -5.98 29.14
C LEU A 331 11.56 -5.43 30.07
N SER A 332 11.20 -4.15 29.87
CA SER A 332 10.02 -3.53 30.50
C SER A 332 8.72 -4.11 29.91
N SER A 333 7.59 -3.89 30.59
CA SER A 333 6.28 -4.37 30.12
C SER A 333 5.91 -3.78 28.75
N LEU A 334 6.18 -2.49 28.52
CA LEU A 334 5.94 -1.84 27.23
C LEU A 334 6.79 -2.42 26.10
N GLN A 335 8.07 -2.69 26.38
CA GLN A 335 8.97 -3.34 25.41
C GLN A 335 8.50 -4.75 25.05
N LYS A 336 8.03 -5.52 26.03
CA LYS A 336 7.43 -6.85 25.79
C LYS A 336 6.19 -6.76 24.93
N ILE A 337 5.29 -5.80 25.18
CA ILE A 337 4.10 -5.59 24.35
C ILE A 337 4.50 -5.30 22.91
N LEU A 338 5.39 -4.32 22.68
CA LEU A 338 5.85 -3.95 21.33
C LEU A 338 6.47 -5.13 20.60
N LEU A 339 7.35 -5.89 21.27
CA LEU A 339 7.98 -7.08 20.71
C LEU A 339 6.94 -8.12 20.29
N TRP A 340 6.07 -8.51 21.22
CA TRP A 340 5.13 -9.60 20.96
C TRP A 340 4.03 -9.19 19.98
N VAL A 341 3.53 -7.94 20.03
CA VAL A 341 2.61 -7.46 18.99
C VAL A 341 3.30 -7.49 17.64
N GLY A 342 4.52 -6.96 17.54
CA GLY A 342 5.27 -6.93 16.28
C GLY A 342 5.49 -8.33 15.69
N VAL A 343 5.91 -9.30 16.52
CA VAL A 343 6.21 -10.67 16.07
C VAL A 343 4.94 -11.46 15.77
N ILE A 344 3.95 -11.48 16.69
CA ILE A 344 2.73 -12.26 16.50
C ILE A 344 1.92 -11.72 15.32
N SER A 345 1.79 -10.40 15.21
CA SER A 345 1.08 -9.78 14.09
C SER A 345 1.79 -10.06 12.77
N LEU A 346 3.12 -10.03 12.72
CA LEU A 346 3.90 -10.41 11.55
C LEU A 346 3.50 -11.81 11.06
N LEU A 347 3.52 -12.79 11.96
CA LEU A 347 3.20 -14.18 11.63
C LEU A 347 1.74 -14.33 11.19
N LEU A 348 0.80 -13.72 11.92
CA LEU A 348 -0.63 -13.83 11.59
C LEU A 348 -0.98 -13.10 10.30
N VAL A 349 -0.44 -11.91 10.05
CA VAL A 349 -0.68 -11.18 8.80
C VAL A 349 -0.20 -12.00 7.60
N VAL A 350 0.95 -12.64 7.70
CA VAL A 350 1.49 -13.48 6.62
C VAL A 350 0.66 -14.74 6.41
N LEU A 351 0.23 -15.42 7.49
CA LEU A 351 -0.58 -16.65 7.42
C LEU A 351 -2.02 -16.39 6.93
N LEU A 352 -2.56 -15.20 7.25
CA LEU A 352 -3.92 -14.81 6.89
C LEU A 352 -3.98 -13.99 5.59
N SER A 353 -2.84 -13.69 4.97
CA SER A 353 -2.82 -12.96 3.69
C SER A 353 -3.46 -13.83 2.59
N PRO A 354 -4.46 -13.30 1.86
CA PRO A 354 -5.06 -14.01 0.73
C PRO A 354 -4.22 -13.96 -0.54
N TYR A 355 -3.14 -13.21 -0.53
CA TYR A 355 -2.29 -12.97 -1.71
C TYR A 355 -0.83 -13.24 -1.39
N SER A 356 -0.10 -13.71 -2.39
CA SER A 356 1.36 -13.63 -2.38
C SER A 356 1.79 -12.15 -2.44
N GLN A 357 3.09 -11.91 -2.34
CA GLN A 357 3.63 -10.57 -2.61
C GLN A 357 3.44 -10.12 -4.08
N GLY A 358 2.36 -10.54 -4.76
CA GLY A 358 2.09 -10.30 -6.17
C GLY A 358 2.37 -8.88 -6.66
N GLY A 359 2.67 -8.72 -7.96
CA GLY A 359 2.95 -7.44 -8.60
C GLY A 359 4.39 -6.94 -8.43
N LEU A 360 4.68 -5.74 -8.94
CA LEU A 360 5.98 -5.04 -8.85
C LEU A 360 6.10 -4.30 -7.51
N TYR A 361 5.92 -4.98 -6.38
CA TYR A 361 6.05 -4.34 -5.07
C TYR A 361 7.50 -4.37 -4.60
N LEU A 362 8.05 -3.21 -4.28
CA LEU A 362 9.47 -3.05 -3.93
C LEU A 362 9.78 -3.27 -2.45
N GLY A 363 8.76 -3.47 -1.64
CA GLY A 363 8.86 -3.67 -0.18
C GLY A 363 8.13 -4.91 0.30
N LEU A 364 8.04 -5.05 1.61
CA LEU A 364 7.34 -6.14 2.27
C LEU A 364 5.89 -5.71 2.56
N ARG A 365 5.05 -5.81 1.57
CA ARG A 365 3.61 -5.53 1.64
C ARG A 365 3.01 -6.22 2.88
N TYR A 366 2.08 -5.61 3.56
CA TYR A 366 1.37 -6.11 4.75
C TYR A 366 2.18 -6.18 6.06
N THR A 367 3.51 -6.34 6.02
CA THR A 367 4.33 -6.52 7.24
C THR A 367 5.08 -5.26 7.67
N GLU A 368 4.83 -4.13 6.99
CA GLU A 368 5.50 -2.85 7.25
C GLU A 368 5.28 -2.34 8.67
N PHE A 369 4.06 -2.46 9.20
CA PHE A 369 3.80 -1.99 10.56
C PHE A 369 4.47 -2.87 11.63
N SER A 370 4.69 -4.15 11.37
CA SER A 370 5.54 -5.00 12.23
C SER A 370 6.96 -4.48 12.27
N TYR A 371 7.52 -4.04 11.12
CA TYR A 371 8.82 -3.39 11.10
C TYR A 371 8.84 -2.10 11.94
N VAL A 372 7.79 -1.27 11.87
CA VAL A 372 7.64 -0.06 12.69
C VAL A 372 7.70 -0.40 14.17
N LEU A 373 6.90 -1.36 14.63
CA LEU A 373 6.85 -1.77 16.05
C LEU A 373 8.18 -2.36 16.53
N LEU A 374 8.79 -3.22 15.72
CA LEU A 374 10.10 -3.82 16.05
C LEU A 374 11.22 -2.77 16.06
N SER A 375 11.17 -1.77 15.19
CA SER A 375 12.11 -0.65 15.21
C SER A 375 11.96 0.19 16.48
N ILE A 376 10.73 0.48 16.91
CA ILE A 376 10.46 1.18 18.18
C ILE A 376 10.96 0.34 19.36
N PHE A 377 10.71 -0.96 19.35
CA PHE A 377 11.23 -1.88 20.37
C PHE A 377 12.77 -1.83 20.43
N VAL A 378 13.44 -2.01 19.29
CA VAL A 378 14.91 -2.00 19.16
C VAL A 378 15.50 -0.71 19.74
N ILE A 379 14.96 0.44 19.34
CA ILE A 379 15.45 1.74 19.81
C ILE A 379 15.16 1.94 21.32
N SER A 380 14.01 1.51 21.81
CA SER A 380 13.68 1.64 23.23
C SER A 380 14.62 0.80 24.12
N VAL A 381 14.93 -0.44 23.71
CA VAL A 381 15.88 -1.31 24.42
C VAL A 381 17.28 -0.72 24.37
N PHE A 382 17.72 -0.21 23.23
CA PHE A 382 19.03 0.43 23.09
C PHE A 382 19.16 1.68 23.97
N ALA A 383 18.08 2.47 24.06
CA ALA A 383 18.06 3.68 24.86
C ALA A 383 18.16 3.43 26.37
N ASP A 384 17.55 2.35 26.86
CA ASP A 384 17.50 1.97 28.25
C ASP A 384 18.78 1.25 28.71
N GLN A 385 19.69 0.91 27.79
CA GLN A 385 20.86 0.13 28.12
C GLN A 385 21.98 1.00 28.70
N GLU A 386 22.36 0.74 29.95
CA GLU A 386 23.45 1.43 30.67
C GLU A 386 24.80 0.74 30.47
N SER A 387 24.82 -0.61 30.39
CA SER A 387 26.03 -1.38 30.18
C SER A 387 26.72 -1.05 28.86
N SER A 388 27.97 -0.59 28.92
CA SER A 388 28.76 -0.20 27.76
C SER A 388 28.91 -1.35 26.75
N GLU A 389 29.23 -2.55 27.22
CA GLU A 389 29.42 -3.73 26.37
C GLU A 389 28.13 -4.13 25.64
N ARG A 390 27.02 -4.27 26.38
CA ARG A 390 25.72 -4.62 25.80
C ARG A 390 25.26 -3.55 24.79
N ARG A 391 25.47 -2.27 25.11
CA ARG A 391 25.14 -1.15 24.25
C ARG A 391 25.94 -1.18 22.95
N GLN A 392 27.20 -1.59 22.96
CA GLN A 392 28.01 -1.74 21.74
C GLN A 392 27.45 -2.84 20.83
N TRP A 393 27.09 -4.01 21.38
CA TRP A 393 26.47 -5.08 20.59
C TRP A 393 25.14 -4.64 19.97
N LEU A 394 24.29 -3.98 20.75
CA LEU A 394 23.01 -3.47 20.22
C LEU A 394 23.22 -2.42 19.13
N LEU A 395 24.19 -1.52 19.31
CA LEU A 395 24.55 -0.52 18.32
C LEU A 395 25.05 -1.18 17.02
N LEU A 396 25.86 -2.22 17.13
CA LEU A 396 26.34 -2.97 15.97
C LEU A 396 25.18 -3.51 15.13
N PHE A 397 24.18 -4.15 15.77
CA PHE A 397 23.02 -4.67 15.05
C PHE A 397 22.19 -3.55 14.39
N ILE A 398 22.03 -2.38 15.05
CA ILE A 398 21.34 -1.23 14.47
C ILE A 398 22.10 -0.70 13.25
N VAL A 399 23.42 -0.55 13.35
CA VAL A 399 24.26 -0.07 12.23
C VAL A 399 24.22 -1.05 11.06
N LEU A 400 24.29 -2.35 11.32
CA LEU A 400 24.15 -3.38 10.29
C LEU A 400 22.77 -3.32 9.63
N GLN A 401 21.68 -3.09 10.39
CA GLN A 401 20.34 -2.93 9.84
C GLN A 401 20.24 -1.69 8.95
N ILE A 402 20.82 -0.57 9.35
CA ILE A 402 20.88 0.66 8.53
C ILE A 402 21.66 0.40 7.25
N GLY A 403 22.83 -0.26 7.33
CA GLY A 403 23.63 -0.62 6.17
C GLY A 403 22.88 -1.52 5.18
N LEU A 404 22.18 -2.54 5.71
CA LEU A 404 21.34 -3.43 4.91
C LEU A 404 20.16 -2.68 4.29
N GLY A 405 19.55 -1.75 5.03
CA GLY A 405 18.52 -0.87 4.52
C GLY A 405 18.99 -0.04 3.33
N PHE A 406 20.16 0.58 3.39
CA PHE A 406 20.75 1.29 2.26
C PHE A 406 20.96 0.40 1.03
N TYR A 407 21.42 -0.83 1.24
CA TYR A 407 21.56 -1.80 0.15
C TYR A 407 20.23 -2.08 -0.54
N HIS A 408 19.16 -2.32 0.23
CA HIS A 408 17.83 -2.57 -0.31
C HIS A 408 17.22 -1.36 -1.00
N VAL A 409 17.37 -0.17 -0.43
CA VAL A 409 16.93 1.08 -1.06
C VAL A 409 17.64 1.27 -2.41
N LYS A 410 18.95 1.07 -2.47
CA LYS A 410 19.71 1.14 -3.74
C LYS A 410 19.22 0.12 -4.77
N ARG A 411 18.94 -1.12 -4.34
CA ARG A 411 18.38 -2.18 -5.20
C ARG A 411 17.02 -1.77 -5.74
N ASN A 412 16.13 -1.28 -4.87
CA ASN A 412 14.80 -0.82 -5.24
C ASN A 412 14.86 0.32 -6.27
N PHE A 413 15.77 1.28 -6.10
CA PHE A 413 15.97 2.35 -7.08
C PHE A 413 16.38 1.84 -8.45
N LYS A 414 17.28 0.84 -8.51
CA LYS A 414 17.65 0.21 -9.79
C LYS A 414 16.45 -0.45 -10.47
N THR A 415 15.58 -1.12 -9.69
CA THR A 415 14.35 -1.73 -10.21
C THR A 415 13.38 -0.66 -10.73
N ILE A 416 13.23 0.46 -10.01
CA ILE A 416 12.41 1.60 -10.42
C ILE A 416 12.93 2.18 -11.74
N ASP A 417 14.23 2.42 -11.87
CA ASP A 417 14.85 2.95 -13.09
C ASP A 417 14.65 1.99 -14.28
N PHE A 418 14.70 0.68 -14.04
CA PHE A 418 14.39 -0.33 -15.05
C PHE A 418 12.93 -0.28 -15.49
N VAL A 419 11.99 -0.27 -14.55
CA VAL A 419 10.55 -0.19 -14.84
C VAL A 419 10.20 1.09 -15.59
N LYS A 420 10.82 2.22 -15.24
CA LYS A 420 10.64 3.49 -15.96
C LYS A 420 11.03 3.40 -17.42
N LYS A 421 12.21 2.87 -17.72
CA LYS A 421 12.66 2.68 -19.10
C LYS A 421 11.68 1.84 -19.90
N TYR A 422 11.13 0.79 -19.27
CA TYR A 422 10.06 -0.01 -19.87
C TYR A 422 8.82 0.82 -20.17
N HIS A 423 8.35 1.61 -19.21
CA HIS A 423 7.19 2.50 -19.41
C HIS A 423 7.44 3.53 -20.53
N GLU A 424 8.65 4.08 -20.64
CA GLU A 424 9.01 5.01 -21.72
C GLU A 424 8.88 4.35 -23.10
N ILE A 425 9.42 3.15 -23.24
CA ILE A 425 9.32 2.39 -24.49
C ILE A 425 7.86 2.10 -24.83
N LEU A 426 7.08 1.59 -23.87
CA LEU A 426 5.67 1.27 -24.08
C LEU A 426 4.84 2.51 -24.41
N GLN A 427 5.04 3.61 -23.70
CA GLN A 427 4.33 4.87 -23.99
C GLN A 427 4.68 5.42 -25.36
N SER A 428 5.93 5.34 -25.79
CA SER A 428 6.33 5.78 -27.12
C SER A 428 5.60 5.00 -28.23
N GLU A 429 5.44 3.69 -28.05
CA GLU A 429 4.69 2.86 -29.01
C GLU A 429 3.20 3.17 -29.02
N TRP A 430 2.58 3.32 -27.85
CA TRP A 430 1.15 3.66 -27.78
C TRP A 430 0.84 5.05 -28.35
N LEU A 431 1.72 6.02 -28.14
CA LEU A 431 1.50 7.41 -28.56
C LEU A 431 1.83 7.65 -30.04
N LYS A 432 2.44 6.71 -30.75
CA LYS A 432 2.60 6.78 -32.22
C LYS A 432 1.26 7.04 -32.94
N TYR A 433 0.16 6.50 -32.38
CA TYR A 433 -1.18 6.67 -32.92
C TYR A 433 -2.13 7.18 -31.83
N PRO A 434 -2.10 8.48 -31.51
CA PRO A 434 -2.76 9.04 -30.32
C PRO A 434 -4.28 8.83 -30.29
N TYR A 435 -4.92 8.76 -31.45
CA TYR A 435 -6.39 8.58 -31.55
C TYR A 435 -6.82 7.11 -31.71
N ALA A 436 -5.90 6.19 -31.90
CA ALA A 436 -6.22 4.79 -32.05
C ALA A 436 -6.42 4.13 -30.68
N PRO A 437 -7.56 3.48 -30.39
CA PRO A 437 -7.74 2.67 -29.19
C PRO A 437 -6.69 1.58 -29.09
N VAL A 438 -6.35 1.18 -27.86
CA VAL A 438 -5.47 0.03 -27.58
C VAL A 438 -6.31 -1.12 -27.08
N ILE A 439 -6.22 -2.27 -27.72
CA ILE A 439 -6.86 -3.51 -27.29
C ILE A 439 -5.80 -4.40 -26.65
N HIS A 440 -6.03 -4.76 -25.42
CA HIS A 440 -5.22 -5.71 -24.65
C HIS A 440 -5.85 -7.10 -24.74
N LEU A 441 -5.02 -8.12 -24.88
CA LEU A 441 -5.51 -9.50 -24.92
C LEU A 441 -5.45 -10.17 -23.56
N SER A 442 -4.72 -9.60 -22.60
CA SER A 442 -4.55 -10.13 -21.26
C SER A 442 -4.58 -9.02 -20.20
N THR A 443 -5.05 -9.35 -19.01
CA THR A 443 -4.98 -8.45 -17.85
C THR A 443 -3.55 -8.17 -17.41
N PHE A 444 -2.59 -9.03 -17.72
CA PHE A 444 -1.16 -8.75 -17.46
C PHE A 444 -0.65 -7.53 -18.24
N ASP A 445 -1.16 -7.30 -19.43
CA ASP A 445 -0.79 -6.15 -20.25
C ASP A 445 -1.12 -4.82 -19.58
N LEU A 446 -2.10 -4.83 -18.66
CA LEU A 446 -2.62 -3.66 -17.98
C LEU A 446 -1.73 -3.16 -16.82
N LEU A 447 -0.79 -3.97 -16.35
CA LEU A 447 0.06 -3.62 -15.21
C LEU A 447 0.97 -2.42 -15.50
N LEU A 448 1.19 -2.09 -16.77
CA LEU A 448 2.15 -1.10 -17.22
C LEU A 448 1.55 0.05 -18.05
N ILE A 449 0.21 0.14 -18.17
CA ILE A 449 -0.40 1.18 -19.02
C ILE A 449 -0.30 2.60 -18.48
N SER A 450 -0.15 2.76 -17.16
CA SER A 450 0.18 4.03 -16.49
C SER A 450 -0.58 5.26 -17.07
N ASP A 451 0.14 6.31 -17.41
CA ASP A 451 -0.45 7.57 -17.89
C ASP A 451 -1.15 7.45 -19.26
N SER A 452 -0.87 6.42 -20.04
CA SER A 452 -1.52 6.28 -21.36
C SER A 452 -3.03 6.04 -21.22
N PHE A 453 -3.47 5.42 -20.13
CA PHE A 453 -4.90 5.25 -19.81
C PHE A 453 -5.64 6.58 -19.63
N LEU A 454 -4.94 7.61 -19.19
CA LEU A 454 -5.50 8.96 -19.06
C LEU A 454 -5.56 9.72 -20.39
N LYS A 455 -4.86 9.24 -21.42
CA LYS A 455 -4.69 9.94 -22.71
C LYS A 455 -5.50 9.34 -23.84
N LYS A 456 -5.72 8.03 -23.83
CA LYS A 456 -6.39 7.30 -24.91
C LYS A 456 -7.20 6.11 -24.39
N PRO A 457 -8.16 5.60 -25.18
CA PRO A 457 -8.94 4.43 -24.79
C PRO A 457 -8.08 3.17 -24.73
N HIS A 458 -8.19 2.45 -23.62
CA HIS A 458 -7.68 1.10 -23.46
C HIS A 458 -8.85 0.16 -23.23
N LEU A 459 -8.89 -0.94 -23.95
CA LEU A 459 -9.95 -1.93 -23.95
C LEU A 459 -9.34 -3.32 -23.80
N ILE A 460 -10.09 -4.29 -23.32
CA ILE A 460 -9.62 -5.67 -23.18
C ILE A 460 -10.52 -6.65 -23.90
N ALA A 461 -9.90 -7.64 -24.57
CA ALA A 461 -10.57 -8.75 -25.21
C ALA A 461 -9.75 -10.03 -25.01
N ASN A 462 -10.10 -10.85 -24.01
CA ASN A 462 -9.33 -12.03 -23.62
C ASN A 462 -9.59 -13.25 -24.50
N LYS A 463 -10.60 -13.18 -25.37
CA LYS A 463 -11.03 -14.26 -26.27
C LYS A 463 -11.37 -13.74 -27.64
N GLN A 464 -11.22 -14.55 -28.68
CA GLN A 464 -11.56 -14.20 -30.06
C GLN A 464 -13.03 -13.73 -30.20
N SER A 465 -13.96 -14.32 -29.45
CA SER A 465 -15.37 -13.89 -29.47
C SER A 465 -15.58 -12.49 -28.89
N GLU A 466 -14.82 -12.12 -27.85
CA GLU A 466 -14.83 -10.75 -27.31
C GLU A 466 -14.18 -9.78 -28.29
N PHE A 467 -13.07 -10.19 -28.92
CA PHE A 467 -12.41 -9.39 -29.95
C PHE A 467 -13.34 -9.11 -31.12
N ALA A 468 -14.03 -10.11 -31.67
CA ALA A 468 -14.98 -9.94 -32.77
C ALA A 468 -16.15 -9.02 -32.40
N ALA A 469 -16.64 -9.09 -31.15
CA ALA A 469 -17.68 -8.19 -30.66
C ALA A 469 -17.18 -6.74 -30.54
N LEU A 470 -15.96 -6.56 -30.00
CA LEU A 470 -15.32 -5.25 -29.89
C LEU A 470 -14.99 -4.66 -31.26
N GLU A 471 -14.44 -5.46 -32.16
CA GLU A 471 -14.16 -5.07 -33.54
C GLU A 471 -15.41 -4.53 -34.25
N SER A 472 -16.55 -5.22 -34.11
CA SER A 472 -17.82 -4.79 -34.70
C SER A 472 -18.26 -3.43 -34.13
N ARG A 473 -18.07 -3.19 -32.84
CA ARG A 473 -18.36 -1.87 -32.24
C ARG A 473 -17.46 -0.77 -32.79
N LEU A 474 -16.17 -1.02 -32.89
CA LEU A 474 -15.19 -0.06 -33.42
C LEU A 474 -15.53 0.28 -34.90
N TYR A 475 -15.90 -0.72 -35.67
CA TYR A 475 -16.30 -0.53 -37.07
C TYR A 475 -17.55 0.34 -37.19
N ASN A 476 -18.60 0.06 -36.42
CA ASN A 476 -19.85 0.81 -36.40
C ASN A 476 -19.69 2.26 -35.95
N GLN A 477 -18.71 2.52 -35.08
CA GLN A 477 -18.35 3.88 -34.61
C GLN A 477 -17.41 4.61 -35.56
N GLY A 478 -17.08 4.03 -36.73
CA GLY A 478 -16.22 4.67 -37.71
C GLY A 478 -14.75 4.75 -37.34
N ILE A 479 -14.30 4.00 -36.35
CA ILE A 479 -12.89 3.95 -35.96
C ILE A 479 -12.08 3.36 -37.10
N SER A 480 -11.17 4.14 -37.68
CA SER A 480 -10.40 3.73 -38.87
C SER A 480 -9.24 2.79 -38.53
N LYS A 481 -8.70 2.87 -37.32
CA LYS A 481 -7.56 2.06 -36.87
C LYS A 481 -7.53 1.86 -35.37
N PHE A 482 -6.94 0.74 -34.95
CA PHE A 482 -6.67 0.44 -33.54
C PHE A 482 -5.33 -0.31 -33.38
N GLN A 483 -4.78 -0.28 -32.19
CA GLN A 483 -3.58 -1.01 -31.82
C GLN A 483 -3.98 -2.25 -31.02
N VAL A 484 -3.32 -3.38 -31.26
CA VAL A 484 -3.40 -4.56 -30.39
C VAL A 484 -2.06 -4.74 -29.71
N PHE A 485 -2.11 -5.00 -28.43
CA PHE A 485 -0.98 -5.14 -27.58
C PHE A 485 -1.00 -6.50 -26.87
N VAL A 486 0.09 -7.24 -26.98
CA VAL A 486 0.24 -8.57 -26.39
C VAL A 486 1.56 -8.64 -25.64
N TYR A 487 1.47 -9.05 -24.39
CA TYR A 487 2.65 -9.40 -23.60
C TYR A 487 3.19 -10.77 -24.02
N ASP A 488 4.29 -10.78 -24.75
CA ASP A 488 4.85 -12.01 -25.34
C ASP A 488 5.87 -12.70 -24.42
N PHE A 489 6.16 -12.08 -23.29
CA PHE A 489 7.06 -12.65 -22.29
C PHE A 489 6.34 -13.77 -21.53
N LYS A 490 6.90 -14.97 -21.56
CA LYS A 490 6.37 -16.07 -20.76
C LYS A 490 6.58 -15.73 -19.28
N PRO A 491 5.51 -15.48 -18.49
CA PRO A 491 5.69 -15.32 -17.07
C PRO A 491 6.40 -16.57 -16.56
N PRO A 492 7.36 -16.42 -15.62
CA PRO A 492 7.94 -17.59 -14.99
C PRO A 492 6.77 -18.44 -14.51
N LYS A 493 6.78 -19.72 -14.86
CA LYS A 493 5.84 -20.69 -14.33
C LYS A 493 6.16 -20.84 -12.85
N ASP A 494 5.70 -19.85 -12.10
CA ASP A 494 5.66 -19.97 -10.66
C ASP A 494 4.54 -20.98 -10.41
N GLU A 495 4.87 -22.13 -9.89
CA GLU A 495 3.93 -23.24 -9.67
C GLU A 495 2.71 -22.83 -8.82
N ASN A 496 2.71 -21.59 -8.34
CA ASN A 496 1.77 -21.02 -7.39
C ASN A 496 1.20 -19.63 -7.78
N ILE A 497 1.46 -19.12 -8.96
CA ILE A 497 0.56 -18.09 -9.54
C ILE A 497 -0.76 -18.81 -9.74
N SER A 498 -1.84 -18.26 -9.17
CA SER A 498 -3.17 -18.87 -9.28
C SER A 498 -3.34 -19.30 -10.74
N ASN A 499 -3.65 -20.55 -10.97
CA ASN A 499 -3.78 -21.12 -12.30
C ASN A 499 -4.66 -20.25 -13.22
N GLU A 500 -5.61 -19.49 -12.64
CA GLU A 500 -6.49 -18.56 -13.37
C GLU A 500 -5.73 -17.46 -14.14
N PHE A 501 -4.73 -16.80 -13.53
CA PHE A 501 -3.95 -15.77 -14.25
C PHE A 501 -3.03 -16.38 -15.30
N TYR A 502 -2.46 -17.56 -15.02
CA TYR A 502 -1.63 -18.26 -15.99
C TYR A 502 -2.47 -18.79 -17.15
N GLU A 503 -3.62 -19.37 -16.86
CA GLU A 503 -4.59 -19.82 -17.86
C GLU A 503 -5.13 -18.65 -18.68
N GLU A 504 -5.46 -17.52 -18.07
CA GLU A 504 -5.86 -16.32 -18.79
C GLU A 504 -4.74 -15.87 -19.75
N TRP A 505 -3.48 -15.86 -19.30
CA TRP A 505 -2.37 -15.47 -20.15
C TRP A 505 -2.15 -16.49 -21.30
N VAL A 506 -2.20 -17.78 -21.03
CA VAL A 506 -2.11 -18.81 -22.07
C VAL A 506 -3.26 -18.70 -23.07
N ASN A 507 -4.48 -18.52 -22.58
CA ASN A 507 -5.68 -18.40 -23.40
C ASN A 507 -5.75 -17.08 -24.17
N SER A 508 -5.06 -16.02 -23.72
CA SER A 508 -4.98 -14.75 -24.43
C SER A 508 -4.09 -14.78 -25.68
N LYS A 509 -3.32 -15.84 -25.90
CA LYS A 509 -2.51 -16.06 -27.11
C LYS A 509 -3.27 -16.70 -28.25
N TYR A 510 -4.52 -16.26 -28.45
CA TYR A 510 -5.29 -16.68 -29.62
C TYR A 510 -4.82 -15.93 -30.88
N GLU A 511 -4.97 -16.59 -32.03
CA GLU A 511 -4.76 -15.93 -33.32
C GLU A 511 -5.93 -14.98 -33.60
N ILE A 512 -5.58 -13.72 -33.90
CA ILE A 512 -6.59 -12.69 -34.13
C ILE A 512 -7.11 -12.81 -35.57
N GLU A 513 -8.37 -13.21 -35.69
CA GLU A 513 -9.11 -13.15 -36.92
C GLU A 513 -9.97 -11.88 -36.94
N SER A 514 -9.77 -11.05 -37.95
CA SER A 514 -10.50 -9.80 -38.11
C SER A 514 -11.32 -9.80 -39.42
N LYS A 515 -12.59 -9.46 -39.30
CA LYS A 515 -13.52 -9.34 -40.41
C LYS A 515 -13.40 -7.99 -41.11
N PHE A 516 -13.28 -6.91 -40.39
CA PHE A 516 -13.39 -5.54 -40.87
C PHE A 516 -12.05 -4.81 -41.02
N TYR A 517 -10.99 -5.32 -40.43
CA TYR A 517 -9.68 -4.67 -40.42
C TYR A 517 -8.60 -5.61 -40.95
N LYS A 518 -7.54 -5.03 -41.49
CA LYS A 518 -6.32 -5.74 -41.90
C LYS A 518 -5.15 -5.33 -41.01
N LYS A 519 -4.30 -6.25 -40.70
CA LYS A 519 -3.05 -5.99 -39.97
C LYS A 519 -2.06 -5.30 -40.92
N THR A 520 -1.65 -4.09 -40.59
CA THR A 520 -0.73 -3.28 -41.40
C THR A 520 0.68 -3.22 -40.82
N SER A 521 0.82 -3.46 -39.51
CA SER A 521 2.13 -3.52 -38.87
C SER A 521 2.12 -4.58 -37.79
N ASP A 522 3.27 -5.23 -37.61
CA ASP A 522 3.52 -6.20 -36.55
C ASP A 522 4.98 -6.03 -36.12
N SER A 523 5.19 -5.62 -34.89
CA SER A 523 6.52 -5.37 -34.34
C SER A 523 6.64 -5.96 -32.95
N ASN A 524 7.83 -6.40 -32.59
CA ASN A 524 8.14 -6.87 -31.25
C ASN A 524 9.19 -5.94 -30.64
N THR A 525 8.87 -5.37 -29.49
CA THR A 525 9.77 -4.45 -28.78
C THR A 525 9.72 -4.77 -27.29
N ALA A 526 10.86 -5.06 -26.70
CA ALA A 526 11.01 -5.30 -25.26
C ALA A 526 10.10 -6.42 -24.70
N GLY A 527 9.84 -7.49 -25.47
CA GLY A 527 8.99 -8.61 -25.06
C GLY A 527 7.48 -8.36 -25.20
N TYR A 528 7.13 -7.29 -25.90
CA TYR A 528 5.75 -6.98 -26.26
C TYR A 528 5.57 -6.98 -27.77
N ARG A 529 4.51 -7.58 -28.22
CA ARG A 529 4.08 -7.57 -29.61
C ARG A 529 3.04 -6.48 -29.82
N TYR A 530 3.31 -5.59 -30.78
CA TYR A 530 2.45 -4.49 -31.19
C TYR A 530 1.93 -4.76 -32.58
N MET A 531 0.64 -4.71 -32.75
CA MET A 531 0.01 -4.85 -34.06
C MET A 531 -0.86 -3.63 -34.33
N LEU A 532 -0.68 -3.04 -35.50
CA LEU A 532 -1.58 -2.01 -35.99
C LEU A 532 -2.59 -2.64 -36.97
N TRP A 533 -3.85 -2.34 -36.76
CA TRP A 533 -4.95 -2.79 -37.58
C TRP A 533 -5.66 -1.57 -38.17
N GLU A 534 -5.91 -1.58 -39.48
CA GLU A 534 -6.56 -0.51 -40.22
C GLU A 534 -7.76 -1.08 -40.98
N LYS A 535 -8.81 -0.26 -41.13
CA LYS A 535 -10.06 -0.62 -41.84
C LYS A 535 -9.72 -1.13 -43.24
N LYS A 536 -10.36 -2.24 -43.65
CA LYS A 536 -10.24 -2.82 -45.01
C LYS A 536 -10.80 -1.90 -46.05
#